data_653e75cafecdbee483db1564d6b07dd8
#
_entry.id   653e75cafecdbee483db1564d6b07dd8
#
_cell.length_a   1.000
_cell.length_b   1.000
_cell.length_c   1.000
_cell.angle_alpha   90.00
_cell.angle_beta   90.00
_cell.angle_gamma   90.00
#
_symmetry.space_group_name_H-M   'P 1'
#
loop_
_entity.id
_entity.type
_entity.pdbx_description
1 polymer ?
#
loop_
_entity_poly.entity_id
_entity_poly.type
_entity_poly.pdbx_seq_one_letter_code
_entity_poly.pdbx_strand_id
1 'polypeptide(L)'
;MKLILLGAPGAGKGTQAEILCDKLGIPTISTGNILRAAVKDGTPMGKKAKGFMDAGALVPDDVIVGIVKERLAEPDCAKGFILDGMPRTIAQGEALEQMGVEIDKVVNLIVPDEAITRRMSGRRVCAKCGASYHIVNKPSAKEGVCDRCGGELAIRKDDEPATVLDRLKAYHEQTGPLVEFYRQRGKLVEVPDQGSIEATTAFLLKLLEA
;
A
#
# COMPACT_ATOMS: atom_id res chain seq x y z
N MET A 1 3.39 -9.07 15.37
CA MET A 1 3.57 -9.55 13.97
C MET A 1 3.94 -8.38 13.09
N LYS A 2 4.99 -8.51 12.28
CA LYS A 2 5.50 -7.47 11.37
C LYS A 2 5.31 -7.95 9.94
N LEU A 3 4.45 -7.28 9.18
CA LEU A 3 4.02 -7.68 7.85
C LEU A 3 4.44 -6.67 6.78
N ILE A 4 4.71 -7.18 5.58
CA ILE A 4 4.80 -6.38 4.36
C ILE A 4 3.68 -6.81 3.42
N LEU A 5 3.00 -5.85 2.80
CA LEU A 5 2.05 -6.10 1.72
C LEU A 5 2.68 -5.71 0.37
N LEU A 6 2.92 -6.71 -0.47
CA LEU A 6 3.31 -6.56 -1.87
C LEU A 6 2.12 -6.74 -2.81
N GLY A 7 2.25 -6.29 -4.01
CA GLY A 7 1.25 -6.39 -5.08
C GLY A 7 1.16 -5.10 -5.88
N ALA A 8 0.63 -5.20 -7.08
CA ALA A 8 0.47 -4.07 -8.01
C ALA A 8 -0.36 -2.91 -7.41
N PRO A 9 -0.21 -1.67 -7.93
CA PRO A 9 -1.12 -0.59 -7.57
C PRO A 9 -2.57 -1.03 -7.89
N GLY A 10 -3.49 -0.86 -6.94
CA GLY A 10 -4.88 -1.33 -7.11
C GLY A 10 -5.16 -2.80 -6.73
N ALA A 11 -4.15 -3.59 -6.34
CA ALA A 11 -4.33 -4.98 -5.91
C ALA A 11 -5.15 -5.16 -4.61
N GLY A 12 -5.45 -4.07 -3.88
CA GLY A 12 -6.23 -4.13 -2.65
C GLY A 12 -5.40 -4.07 -1.37
N LYS A 13 -4.08 -3.82 -1.45
CA LYS A 13 -3.17 -3.74 -0.28
C LYS A 13 -3.71 -2.85 0.83
N GLY A 14 -4.06 -1.60 0.54
CA GLY A 14 -4.55 -0.66 1.54
C GLY A 14 -5.86 -1.11 2.19
N THR A 15 -6.77 -1.74 1.44
CA THR A 15 -8.02 -2.30 1.97
C THR A 15 -7.74 -3.46 2.93
N GLN A 16 -6.87 -4.38 2.55
CA GLN A 16 -6.49 -5.48 3.41
C GLN A 16 -5.67 -5.01 4.62
N ALA A 17 -4.81 -4.00 4.44
CA ALA A 17 -4.05 -3.39 5.54
C ALA A 17 -4.98 -2.79 6.61
N GLU A 18 -6.03 -2.06 6.22
CA GLU A 18 -7.03 -1.53 7.17
C GLU A 18 -7.71 -2.65 7.97
N ILE A 19 -8.17 -3.70 7.29
CA ILE A 19 -8.86 -4.83 7.94
C ILE A 19 -7.92 -5.61 8.86
N LEU A 20 -6.70 -5.87 8.41
CA LEU A 20 -5.69 -6.57 9.22
C LEU A 20 -5.24 -5.74 10.42
N CYS A 21 -5.11 -4.42 10.28
CA CYS A 21 -4.83 -3.48 11.37
C CYS A 21 -5.85 -3.65 12.50
N ASP A 22 -7.14 -3.61 12.16
CA ASP A 22 -8.23 -3.76 13.13
C ASP A 22 -8.24 -5.16 13.80
N LYS A 23 -7.99 -6.21 13.00
CA LYS A 23 -8.02 -7.59 13.50
C LYS A 23 -6.80 -7.98 14.33
N LEU A 24 -5.61 -7.50 13.97
CA LEU A 24 -4.36 -7.85 14.63
C LEU A 24 -3.94 -6.85 15.71
N GLY A 25 -4.61 -5.69 15.78
CA GLY A 25 -4.29 -4.63 16.75
C GLY A 25 -2.90 -4.01 16.55
N ILE A 26 -2.42 -3.95 15.31
CA ILE A 26 -1.12 -3.39 14.91
C ILE A 26 -1.30 -2.27 13.89
N PRO A 27 -0.47 -1.20 13.92
CA PRO A 27 -0.63 -0.06 13.01
C PRO A 27 -0.25 -0.42 11.56
N THR A 28 -0.90 0.27 10.62
CA THR A 28 -0.51 0.29 9.21
C THR A 28 0.35 1.50 8.91
N ILE A 29 1.50 1.27 8.29
CA ILE A 29 2.42 2.29 7.78
C ILE A 29 2.28 2.33 6.25
N SER A 30 1.48 3.28 5.76
CA SER A 30 1.31 3.49 4.32
C SER A 30 2.17 4.66 3.85
N THR A 31 3.30 4.36 3.19
CA THR A 31 4.19 5.39 2.64
C THR A 31 3.48 6.29 1.64
N GLY A 32 2.56 5.74 0.85
CA GLY A 32 1.74 6.51 -0.07
C GLY A 32 0.82 7.52 0.64
N ASN A 33 0.24 7.17 1.78
CA ASN A 33 -0.59 8.09 2.56
C ASN A 33 0.25 9.19 3.21
N ILE A 34 1.41 8.84 3.77
CA ILE A 34 2.36 9.79 4.37
C ILE A 34 2.80 10.81 3.33
N LEU A 35 3.21 10.35 2.14
CA LEU A 35 3.62 11.24 1.05
C LEU A 35 2.49 12.15 0.57
N ARG A 36 1.27 11.62 0.42
CA ARG A 36 0.11 12.45 0.02
C ARG A 36 -0.23 13.51 1.06
N ALA A 37 -0.15 13.18 2.34
CA ALA A 37 -0.31 14.16 3.41
C ALA A 37 0.78 15.25 3.30
N ALA A 38 2.04 14.86 3.15
CA ALA A 38 3.15 15.79 2.97
C ALA A 38 3.00 16.71 1.74
N VAL A 39 2.49 16.18 0.63
CA VAL A 39 2.16 16.96 -0.58
C VAL A 39 1.05 17.97 -0.29
N LYS A 40 -0.02 17.53 0.37
CA LYS A 40 -1.15 18.38 0.74
C LYS A 40 -0.73 19.52 1.67
N ASP A 41 0.11 19.21 2.65
CA ASP A 41 0.59 20.17 3.64
C ASP A 41 1.74 21.05 3.09
N GLY A 42 2.21 20.80 1.87
CA GLY A 42 3.24 21.59 1.19
C GLY A 42 4.62 21.50 1.84
N THR A 43 4.90 20.43 2.58
CA THR A 43 6.21 20.23 3.22
C THR A 43 7.34 20.11 2.20
N PRO A 44 8.61 20.36 2.58
CA PRO A 44 9.76 20.17 1.69
C PRO A 44 9.81 18.76 1.08
N MET A 45 9.50 17.73 1.86
CA MET A 45 9.40 16.35 1.42
C MET A 45 8.26 16.17 0.42
N GLY A 46 7.08 16.71 0.70
CA GLY A 46 5.92 16.66 -0.19
C GLY A 46 6.19 17.32 -1.53
N LYS A 47 6.87 18.47 -1.54
CA LYS A 47 7.29 19.16 -2.78
C LYS A 47 8.23 18.31 -3.63
N LYS A 48 9.20 17.61 -2.99
CA LYS A 48 10.11 16.69 -3.70
C LYS A 48 9.37 15.47 -4.25
N ALA A 49 8.48 14.87 -3.46
CA ALA A 49 7.76 13.65 -3.83
C ALA A 49 6.69 13.87 -4.92
N LYS A 50 6.11 15.07 -4.99
CA LYS A 50 4.95 15.37 -5.84
C LYS A 50 5.19 15.05 -7.32
N GLY A 51 6.32 15.44 -7.88
CA GLY A 51 6.67 15.21 -9.29
C GLY A 51 6.71 13.73 -9.65
N PHE A 52 7.32 12.90 -8.79
CA PHE A 52 7.37 11.45 -8.97
C PHE A 52 5.99 10.82 -8.88
N MET A 53 5.19 11.21 -7.89
CA MET A 53 3.83 10.68 -7.70
C MET A 53 2.89 11.04 -8.85
N ASP A 54 2.97 12.27 -9.35
CA ASP A 54 2.16 12.75 -10.48
C ASP A 54 2.50 11.99 -11.78
N ALA A 55 3.76 11.61 -11.96
CA ALA A 55 4.25 10.82 -13.09
C ALA A 55 4.07 9.29 -12.92
N GLY A 56 3.53 8.83 -11.80
CA GLY A 56 3.41 7.40 -11.50
C GLY A 56 4.75 6.69 -11.21
N ALA A 57 5.84 7.44 -11.08
CA ALA A 57 7.17 6.94 -10.75
C ALA A 57 7.36 6.72 -9.25
N LEU A 58 8.42 5.96 -8.89
CA LEU A 58 8.79 5.79 -7.49
C LEU A 58 9.52 7.02 -6.96
N VAL A 59 9.19 7.40 -5.73
CA VAL A 59 9.96 8.42 -4.97
C VAL A 59 11.31 7.82 -4.59
N PRO A 60 12.43 8.59 -4.60
CA PRO A 60 13.75 8.09 -4.26
C PRO A 60 13.82 7.29 -2.97
N ASP A 61 14.64 6.23 -2.97
CA ASP A 61 14.70 5.25 -1.88
C ASP A 61 15.12 5.87 -0.55
N ASP A 62 16.06 6.80 -0.54
CA ASP A 62 16.52 7.52 0.65
C ASP A 62 15.39 8.28 1.36
N VAL A 63 14.49 8.89 0.60
CA VAL A 63 13.32 9.58 1.13
C VAL A 63 12.35 8.59 1.78
N ILE A 64 12.07 7.48 1.10
CA ILE A 64 11.16 6.44 1.61
C ILE A 64 11.71 5.76 2.86
N VAL A 65 13.01 5.39 2.82
CA VAL A 65 13.69 4.76 3.96
C VAL A 65 13.69 5.69 5.18
N GLY A 66 13.97 6.99 4.98
CA GLY A 66 13.91 7.99 6.03
C GLY A 66 12.54 8.07 6.71
N ILE A 67 11.47 8.18 5.91
CA ILE A 67 10.08 8.22 6.42
C ILE A 67 9.74 6.98 7.25
N VAL A 68 10.09 5.81 6.74
CA VAL A 68 9.74 4.55 7.42
C VAL A 68 10.57 4.37 8.69
N LYS A 69 11.86 4.74 8.68
CA LYS A 69 12.71 4.72 9.87
C LYS A 69 12.14 5.58 11.01
N GLU A 70 11.72 6.79 10.71
CA GLU A 70 11.09 7.69 11.69
C GLU A 70 9.78 7.08 12.22
N ARG A 71 8.92 6.58 11.35
CA ARG A 71 7.62 6.01 11.74
C ARG A 71 7.75 4.72 12.55
N LEU A 72 8.73 3.86 12.26
CA LEU A 72 8.99 2.63 13.00
C LEU A 72 9.52 2.89 14.42
N ALA A 73 10.07 4.07 14.69
CA ALA A 73 10.52 4.46 16.02
C ALA A 73 9.37 4.86 16.96
N GLU A 74 8.15 5.02 16.43
CA GLU A 74 7.00 5.38 17.26
C GLU A 74 6.54 4.21 18.14
N PRO A 75 6.08 4.46 19.38
CA PRO A 75 5.77 3.42 20.37
C PRO A 75 4.69 2.42 19.95
N ASP A 76 3.75 2.83 19.09
CA ASP A 76 2.68 1.96 18.60
C ASP A 76 3.17 0.83 17.69
N CYS A 77 4.37 0.98 17.10
CA CYS A 77 5.01 -0.04 16.27
C CYS A 77 5.70 -1.15 17.07
N ALA A 78 5.85 -1.00 18.39
CA ALA A 78 6.60 -1.95 19.23
C ALA A 78 6.00 -3.37 19.21
N LYS A 79 4.66 -3.50 19.12
CA LYS A 79 3.97 -4.79 19.09
C LYS A 79 3.90 -5.42 17.69
N GLY A 80 4.28 -4.68 16.67
CA GLY A 80 4.20 -5.08 15.26
C GLY A 80 3.61 -3.98 14.40
N PHE A 81 3.58 -4.23 13.10
CA PHE A 81 3.09 -3.26 12.11
C PHE A 81 2.83 -3.92 10.74
N ILE A 82 2.15 -3.20 9.87
CA ILE A 82 1.93 -3.57 8.48
C ILE A 82 2.55 -2.49 7.60
N LEU A 83 3.54 -2.83 6.77
CA LEU A 83 4.09 -1.94 5.76
C LEU A 83 3.26 -2.05 4.46
N ASP A 84 2.66 -0.94 4.03
CA ASP A 84 1.98 -0.79 2.74
C ASP A 84 2.70 0.24 1.88
N GLY A 85 3.22 -0.22 0.74
CA GLY A 85 3.92 0.63 -0.22
C GLY A 85 5.43 0.78 0.03
N MET A 86 6.00 0.00 0.93
CA MET A 86 7.44 -0.22 1.10
C MET A 86 7.68 -1.66 1.59
N PRO A 87 8.71 -2.37 1.07
CA PRO A 87 9.61 -1.94 0.00
C PRO A 87 8.96 -1.98 -1.38
N ARG A 88 9.48 -1.16 -2.31
CA ARG A 88 9.15 -1.20 -3.74
C ARG A 88 10.37 -1.49 -4.61
N THR A 89 11.56 -1.46 -4.03
CA THR A 89 12.82 -1.82 -4.68
C THR A 89 13.60 -2.77 -3.79
N ILE A 90 14.54 -3.53 -4.37
CA ILE A 90 15.44 -4.40 -3.61
C ILE A 90 16.24 -3.56 -2.60
N ALA A 91 16.74 -2.40 -3.00
CA ALA A 91 17.48 -1.50 -2.13
C ALA A 91 16.69 -1.10 -0.87
N GLN A 92 15.39 -0.84 -1.00
CA GLN A 92 14.50 -0.60 0.15
C GLN A 92 14.35 -1.84 1.04
N GLY A 93 14.27 -3.04 0.43
CA GLY A 93 14.22 -4.31 1.16
C GLY A 93 15.49 -4.54 1.99
N GLU A 94 16.64 -4.34 1.37
CA GLU A 94 17.96 -4.43 2.03
C GLU A 94 18.12 -3.37 3.14
N ALA A 95 17.61 -2.15 2.92
CA ALA A 95 17.63 -1.10 3.94
C ALA A 95 16.82 -1.49 5.20
N LEU A 96 15.68 -2.17 5.06
CA LEU A 96 14.93 -2.71 6.20
C LEU A 96 15.75 -3.75 6.98
N GLU A 97 16.45 -4.64 6.28
CA GLU A 97 17.33 -5.62 6.91
C GLU A 97 18.50 -4.94 7.66
N GLN A 98 19.14 -3.94 7.04
CA GLN A 98 20.22 -3.16 7.66
C GLN A 98 19.78 -2.37 8.90
N MET A 99 18.50 -1.94 8.95
CA MET A 99 17.91 -1.33 10.14
C MET A 99 17.61 -2.35 11.26
N GLY A 100 17.86 -3.64 11.06
CA GLY A 100 17.51 -4.68 12.02
C GLY A 100 16.00 -4.96 12.12
N VAL A 101 15.24 -4.60 11.09
CA VAL A 101 13.81 -4.84 11.05
C VAL A 101 13.52 -6.26 10.58
N GLU A 102 13.25 -7.14 11.53
CA GLU A 102 12.84 -8.51 11.21
C GLU A 102 11.38 -8.54 10.80
N ILE A 103 11.10 -8.92 9.55
CA ILE A 103 9.75 -9.12 9.01
C ILE A 103 9.34 -10.57 9.19
N ASP A 104 8.14 -10.81 9.71
CA ASP A 104 7.61 -12.15 9.92
C ASP A 104 7.12 -12.78 8.61
N LYS A 105 6.25 -12.08 7.89
CA LYS A 105 5.69 -12.55 6.60
C LYS A 105 5.57 -11.39 5.60
N VAL A 106 5.75 -11.72 4.34
CA VAL A 106 5.57 -10.81 3.19
C VAL A 106 4.44 -11.36 2.34
N VAL A 107 3.31 -10.68 2.34
CA VAL A 107 2.10 -11.07 1.64
C VAL A 107 2.09 -10.43 0.26
N ASN A 108 2.12 -11.24 -0.80
CA ASN A 108 2.03 -10.77 -2.18
C ASN A 108 0.62 -11.01 -2.72
N LEU A 109 -0.15 -9.93 -2.92
CA LEU A 109 -1.47 -9.97 -3.56
C LEU A 109 -1.30 -10.04 -5.08
N ILE A 110 -1.65 -11.17 -5.67
CA ILE A 110 -1.51 -11.44 -7.11
C ILE A 110 -2.85 -11.13 -7.79
N VAL A 111 -2.86 -10.05 -8.57
CA VAL A 111 -4.05 -9.60 -9.32
C VAL A 111 -3.63 -9.29 -10.76
N PRO A 112 -4.34 -9.81 -11.78
CA PRO A 112 -4.04 -9.53 -13.18
C PRO A 112 -4.18 -8.04 -13.54
N ASP A 113 -3.36 -7.55 -14.47
CA ASP A 113 -3.30 -6.12 -14.84
C ASP A 113 -4.64 -5.59 -15.37
N GLU A 114 -5.42 -6.41 -16.08
CA GLU A 114 -6.76 -6.03 -16.54
C GLU A 114 -7.73 -5.80 -15.36
N ALA A 115 -7.62 -6.62 -14.32
CA ALA A 115 -8.42 -6.44 -13.10
C ALA A 115 -7.96 -5.20 -12.32
N ILE A 116 -6.65 -4.93 -12.29
CA ILE A 116 -6.08 -3.70 -11.72
C ILE A 116 -6.66 -2.46 -12.41
N THR A 117 -6.61 -2.41 -13.74
CA THR A 117 -7.11 -1.26 -14.52
C THR A 117 -8.59 -0.99 -14.21
N ARG A 118 -9.42 -2.05 -14.18
CA ARG A 118 -10.84 -1.93 -13.80
C ARG A 118 -11.02 -1.43 -12.36
N ARG A 119 -10.22 -1.92 -11.41
CA ARG A 119 -10.31 -1.50 -10.00
C ARG A 119 -9.88 -0.04 -9.82
N MET A 120 -8.85 0.40 -10.53
CA MET A 120 -8.32 1.76 -10.42
C MET A 120 -9.33 2.80 -10.94
N SER A 121 -10.04 2.53 -12.03
CA SER A 121 -11.07 3.42 -12.58
C SER A 121 -12.24 3.66 -11.62
N GLY A 122 -12.60 2.65 -10.82
CA GLY A 122 -13.67 2.73 -9.81
C GLY A 122 -13.23 3.27 -8.46
N ARG A 123 -11.94 3.45 -8.21
CA ARG A 123 -11.42 3.90 -6.91
C ARG A 123 -11.81 5.34 -6.61
N ARG A 124 -12.16 5.57 -5.34
CA ARG A 124 -12.39 6.91 -4.76
C ARG A 124 -11.63 7.02 -3.46
N VAL A 125 -11.11 8.20 -3.16
CA VAL A 125 -10.37 8.44 -1.92
C VAL A 125 -10.86 9.71 -1.27
N CYS A 126 -11.03 9.68 0.04
CA CYS A 126 -11.41 10.85 0.80
C CYS A 126 -10.27 11.88 0.81
N ALA A 127 -10.53 13.08 0.32
CA ALA A 127 -9.57 14.19 0.29
C ALA A 127 -9.14 14.65 1.71
N LYS A 128 -9.99 14.38 2.74
CA LYS A 128 -9.74 14.80 4.13
C LYS A 128 -8.94 13.77 4.93
N CYS A 129 -9.38 12.49 4.96
CA CYS A 129 -8.79 11.46 5.83
C CYS A 129 -8.06 10.33 5.09
N GLY A 130 -8.03 10.34 3.76
CA GLY A 130 -7.34 9.32 2.96
C GLY A 130 -8.04 7.97 2.87
N ALA A 131 -9.23 7.78 3.49
CA ALA A 131 -9.98 6.53 3.42
C ALA A 131 -10.30 6.15 1.96
N SER A 132 -10.12 4.87 1.63
CA SER A 132 -10.29 4.36 0.28
C SER A 132 -11.64 3.66 0.10
N TYR A 133 -12.29 3.98 -1.01
CA TYR A 133 -13.59 3.44 -1.45
C TYR A 133 -13.50 2.96 -2.89
N HIS A 134 -14.52 2.23 -3.31
CA HIS A 134 -14.68 1.81 -4.70
C HIS A 134 -16.16 1.84 -5.06
N ILE A 135 -16.49 2.40 -6.21
CA ILE A 135 -17.89 2.62 -6.62
C ILE A 135 -18.75 1.33 -6.68
N VAL A 136 -18.10 0.16 -6.82
CA VAL A 136 -18.78 -1.16 -6.85
C VAL A 136 -18.38 -2.00 -5.63
N ASN A 137 -17.09 -2.20 -5.38
CA ASN A 137 -16.60 -3.20 -4.43
C ASN A 137 -16.59 -2.72 -2.97
N LYS A 138 -16.56 -1.41 -2.73
CA LYS A 138 -16.59 -0.77 -1.40
C LYS A 138 -17.24 0.60 -1.50
N PRO A 139 -18.53 0.69 -1.85
CA PRO A 139 -19.22 1.98 -1.99
C PRO A 139 -19.35 2.65 -0.62
N SER A 140 -19.38 3.99 -0.60
CA SER A 140 -19.78 4.75 0.59
C SER A 140 -21.30 4.70 0.76
N ALA A 141 -21.77 4.81 2.00
CA ALA A 141 -23.20 4.82 2.33
C ALA A 141 -23.96 5.97 1.64
N LYS A 142 -23.30 7.11 1.47
CA LYS A 142 -23.80 8.25 0.67
C LYS A 142 -22.78 8.53 -0.41
N GLU A 143 -23.26 8.52 -1.67
CA GLU A 143 -22.42 8.75 -2.85
C GLU A 143 -21.60 10.05 -2.72
N GLY A 144 -20.31 9.97 -3.00
CA GLY A 144 -19.39 11.11 -2.94
C GLY A 144 -18.98 11.55 -1.53
N VAL A 145 -19.48 10.91 -0.46
CA VAL A 145 -19.23 11.32 0.93
C VAL A 145 -18.51 10.19 1.69
N CYS A 146 -17.46 10.53 2.41
CA CYS A 146 -16.69 9.60 3.24
C CYS A 146 -17.47 9.22 4.51
N ASP A 147 -17.69 7.92 4.74
CA ASP A 147 -18.38 7.41 5.93
C ASP A 147 -17.61 7.66 7.23
N ARG A 148 -16.26 7.82 7.16
CA ARG A 148 -15.40 8.01 8.35
C ARG A 148 -15.38 9.46 8.86
N CYS A 149 -15.42 10.45 7.97
CA CYS A 149 -15.20 11.85 8.36
C CYS A 149 -16.09 12.87 7.65
N GLY A 150 -17.03 12.43 6.81
CA GLY A 150 -17.91 13.30 6.05
C GLY A 150 -17.23 14.11 4.94
N GLY A 151 -15.94 13.87 4.67
CA GLY A 151 -15.21 14.57 3.61
C GLY A 151 -15.60 14.08 2.21
N GLU A 152 -15.29 14.88 1.18
CA GLU A 152 -15.55 14.56 -0.21
C GLU A 152 -14.69 13.39 -0.70
N LEU A 153 -15.27 12.52 -1.52
CA LEU A 153 -14.60 11.43 -2.22
C LEU A 153 -14.22 11.88 -3.63
N ALA A 154 -12.94 11.78 -3.96
CA ALA A 154 -12.39 12.20 -5.25
C ALA A 154 -11.62 11.06 -5.94
N ILE A 155 -11.48 11.16 -7.26
CA ILE A 155 -10.53 10.35 -8.02
C ILE A 155 -9.13 10.90 -7.72
N ARG A 156 -8.17 10.02 -7.50
CA ARG A 156 -6.78 10.42 -7.30
C ARG A 156 -6.16 10.76 -8.65
N LYS A 157 -5.29 11.77 -8.67
CA LYS A 157 -4.58 12.17 -9.89
C LYS A 157 -3.74 11.02 -10.47
N ASP A 158 -3.13 10.22 -9.61
CA ASP A 158 -2.34 9.04 -10.00
C ASP A 158 -3.19 7.81 -10.38
N ASP A 159 -4.52 7.94 -10.45
CA ASP A 159 -5.45 6.92 -10.95
C ASP A 159 -5.99 7.23 -12.36
N GLU A 160 -5.48 8.26 -13.00
CA GLU A 160 -5.74 8.51 -14.41
C GLU A 160 -5.21 7.35 -15.28
N PRO A 161 -5.92 6.92 -16.34
CA PRO A 161 -5.59 5.70 -17.09
C PRO A 161 -4.14 5.63 -17.58
N ALA A 162 -3.59 6.73 -18.08
CA ALA A 162 -2.20 6.80 -18.55
C ALA A 162 -1.23 6.58 -17.38
N THR A 163 -1.43 7.26 -16.25
CA THR A 163 -0.60 7.13 -15.05
C THR A 163 -0.69 5.73 -14.44
N VAL A 164 -1.86 5.08 -14.52
CA VAL A 164 -2.01 3.67 -14.07
C VAL A 164 -1.10 2.74 -14.86
N LEU A 165 -0.98 2.92 -16.17
CA LEU A 165 -0.08 2.11 -17.00
C LEU A 165 1.39 2.33 -16.63
N ASP A 166 1.80 3.59 -16.40
CA ASP A 166 3.16 3.91 -15.95
C ASP A 166 3.47 3.29 -14.59
N ARG A 167 2.51 3.29 -13.68
CA ARG A 167 2.62 2.65 -12.36
C ARG A 167 2.72 1.14 -12.45
N LEU A 168 1.99 0.50 -13.35
CA LEU A 168 2.10 -0.95 -13.60
C LEU A 168 3.47 -1.29 -14.18
N LYS A 169 3.97 -0.50 -15.14
CA LYS A 169 5.31 -0.67 -15.69
C LYS A 169 6.37 -0.55 -14.58
N ALA A 170 6.34 0.51 -13.80
CA ALA A 170 7.26 0.70 -12.66
C ALA A 170 7.17 -0.44 -11.64
N TYR A 171 5.96 -0.97 -11.38
CA TYR A 171 5.77 -2.11 -10.51
C TYR A 171 6.47 -3.36 -11.05
N HIS A 172 6.23 -3.73 -12.31
CA HIS A 172 6.83 -4.93 -12.91
C HIS A 172 8.36 -4.84 -12.97
N GLU A 173 8.90 -3.67 -13.32
CA GLU A 173 10.34 -3.46 -13.46
C GLU A 173 11.09 -3.39 -12.13
N GLN A 174 10.52 -2.71 -11.13
CA GLN A 174 11.25 -2.33 -9.90
C GLN A 174 10.76 -3.09 -8.67
N THR A 175 9.46 -3.39 -8.57
CA THR A 175 8.86 -4.04 -7.40
C THR A 175 8.70 -5.54 -7.59
N GLY A 176 8.41 -5.99 -8.82
CA GLY A 176 8.29 -7.41 -9.15
C GLY A 176 9.45 -8.27 -8.66
N PRO A 177 10.71 -7.85 -8.80
CA PRO A 177 11.87 -8.60 -8.29
C PRO A 177 11.86 -8.88 -6.78
N LEU A 178 11.13 -8.11 -5.98
CA LEU A 178 10.98 -8.37 -4.55
C LEU A 178 10.27 -9.68 -4.22
N VAL A 179 9.46 -10.20 -5.13
CA VAL A 179 8.79 -11.51 -4.95
C VAL A 179 9.85 -12.60 -4.78
N GLU A 180 10.83 -12.65 -5.68
CA GLU A 180 11.92 -13.61 -5.58
C GLU A 180 12.86 -13.32 -4.41
N PHE A 181 13.15 -12.05 -4.15
CA PHE A 181 13.96 -11.61 -3.01
C PHE A 181 13.42 -12.15 -1.67
N TYR A 182 12.11 -12.08 -1.44
CA TYR A 182 11.50 -12.59 -0.21
C TYR A 182 11.18 -14.09 -0.25
N ARG A 183 11.01 -14.68 -1.44
CA ARG A 183 10.90 -16.14 -1.59
C ARG A 183 12.18 -16.83 -1.14
N GLN A 184 13.35 -16.35 -1.55
CA GLN A 184 14.65 -16.88 -1.14
C GLN A 184 14.90 -16.76 0.37
N ARG A 185 14.25 -15.80 1.02
CA ARG A 185 14.31 -15.61 2.49
C ARG A 185 13.27 -16.43 3.26
N GLY A 186 12.46 -17.23 2.57
CA GLY A 186 11.41 -18.05 3.19
C GLY A 186 10.28 -17.23 3.85
N LYS A 187 10.12 -15.95 3.46
CA LYS A 187 9.14 -15.03 4.08
C LYS A 187 7.92 -14.75 3.22
N LEU A 188 7.96 -15.15 1.94
CA LEU A 188 6.90 -14.85 0.98
C LEU A 188 5.67 -15.73 1.18
N VAL A 189 4.51 -15.10 1.17
CA VAL A 189 3.18 -15.74 1.14
C VAL A 189 2.42 -15.18 -0.06
N GLU A 190 2.03 -16.02 -0.98
CA GLU A 190 1.31 -15.62 -2.20
C GLU A 190 -0.19 -15.78 -2.04
N VAL A 191 -0.92 -14.72 -2.37
CA VAL A 191 -2.38 -14.63 -2.25
C VAL A 191 -2.96 -14.32 -3.63
N PRO A 192 -3.48 -15.34 -4.33
CA PRO A 192 -4.20 -15.15 -5.60
C PRO A 192 -5.46 -14.30 -5.38
N ASP A 193 -5.90 -13.62 -6.44
CA ASP A 193 -7.16 -12.86 -6.41
C ASP A 193 -8.34 -13.76 -6.05
N GLN A 194 -9.02 -13.46 -4.97
CA GLN A 194 -10.17 -14.21 -4.45
C GLN A 194 -11.52 -13.63 -4.94
N GLY A 195 -11.50 -12.62 -5.79
CA GLY A 195 -12.69 -12.01 -6.38
C GLY A 195 -13.46 -11.04 -5.45
N SER A 196 -13.33 -11.15 -4.13
CA SER A 196 -13.96 -10.22 -3.17
C SER A 196 -13.00 -9.83 -2.05
N ILE A 197 -13.34 -8.73 -1.35
CA ILE A 197 -12.57 -8.24 -0.19
C ILE A 197 -12.64 -9.28 0.94
N GLU A 198 -13.84 -9.80 1.23
CA GLU A 198 -14.10 -10.74 2.33
C GLU A 198 -13.37 -12.07 2.10
N ALA A 199 -13.45 -12.62 0.88
CA ALA A 199 -12.75 -13.86 0.54
C ALA A 199 -11.22 -13.68 0.63
N THR A 200 -10.69 -12.55 0.16
CA THR A 200 -9.25 -12.23 0.28
C THR A 200 -8.85 -12.11 1.76
N THR A 201 -9.65 -11.44 2.58
CA THR A 201 -9.39 -11.33 4.03
C THR A 201 -9.39 -12.68 4.72
N ALA A 202 -10.40 -13.52 4.45
CA ALA A 202 -10.49 -14.85 5.05
C ALA A 202 -9.28 -15.73 4.68
N PHE A 203 -8.88 -15.70 3.40
CA PHE A 203 -7.71 -16.43 2.92
C PHE A 203 -6.42 -15.93 3.58
N LEU A 204 -6.25 -14.60 3.70
CA LEU A 204 -5.11 -13.97 4.37
C LEU A 204 -5.00 -14.39 5.84
N LEU A 205 -6.07 -14.28 6.61
CA LEU A 205 -6.07 -14.63 8.03
C LEU A 205 -5.65 -16.08 8.24
N LYS A 206 -6.20 -17.01 7.43
CA LYS A 206 -5.82 -18.42 7.48
C LYS A 206 -4.32 -18.65 7.24
N LEU A 207 -3.72 -17.91 6.31
CA LEU A 207 -2.28 -18.00 6.01
C LEU A 207 -1.40 -17.35 7.09
N LEU A 208 -1.92 -16.35 7.80
CA LEU A 208 -1.18 -15.67 8.87
C LEU A 208 -1.22 -16.44 10.20
N GLU A 209 -2.22 -17.28 10.41
CA GLU A 209 -2.34 -18.16 11.58
C GLU A 209 -1.51 -19.46 11.46
N ALA A 210 -1.12 -19.82 10.24
CA ALA A 210 -0.30 -21.01 9.95
C ALA A 210 1.20 -20.68 10.05
#